data_19789a7d9656b7c40a15fbe70ee607d0
#
_entry.id   19789a7d9656b7c40a15fbe70ee607d0
#
_cell.length_a   1.000
_cell.length_b   1.000
_cell.length_c   1.000
_cell.angle_alpha   90.00
_cell.angle_beta   90.00
_cell.angle_gamma   90.00
#
_symmetry.space_group_name_H-M   'P 1'
#
loop_
_entity.id
_entity.type
_entity.pdbx_description
1 polymer ?
#
loop_
_entity_poly.entity_id
_entity_poly.type
_entity_poly.pdbx_seq_one_letter_code
_entity_poly.pdbx_strand_id
1 'polypeptide(L)'
;MITGAHSIIYSKDPEADRAFFRDVLRLKHVDVGGGWLIFGLPPAEVAVHPSEHNDVHELYLICGDVKALIADLKKRKIACSAVRNESWGLLTQVTLPGGGMLGIYEPRHVRPGVTRTGKPVRAAAKRSIRR
;
A
#
# COMPACT_ATOMS: atom_id res chain seq x y z
N MET A 1 -11.43 -5.32 -8.61
CA MET A 1 -11.68 -3.88 -8.43
C MET A 1 -10.54 -3.23 -7.68
N ILE A 2 -10.03 -2.14 -8.21
CA ILE A 2 -8.96 -1.39 -7.56
C ILE A 2 -9.56 -0.56 -6.44
N THR A 3 -8.95 -0.59 -5.25
CA THR A 3 -9.47 0.11 -4.06
C THR A 3 -8.51 1.13 -3.49
N GLY A 4 -7.33 1.29 -4.06
CA GLY A 4 -6.38 2.27 -3.56
C GLY A 4 -5.02 2.12 -4.18
N ALA A 5 -4.07 2.86 -3.64
CA ALA A 5 -2.69 2.81 -4.08
C ALA A 5 -1.77 2.83 -2.88
N HIS A 6 -0.57 2.32 -3.06
CA HIS A 6 0.44 2.24 -2.01
C HIS A 6 1.76 2.69 -2.61
N SER A 7 2.32 3.77 -2.10
CA SER A 7 3.62 4.28 -2.51
C SER A 7 4.65 3.97 -1.44
N ILE A 8 5.89 3.79 -1.85
CA ILE A 8 6.97 3.51 -0.92
C ILE A 8 8.09 4.49 -1.17
N ILE A 9 8.56 5.13 -0.09
CA ILE A 9 9.71 6.01 -0.13
C ILE A 9 10.85 5.23 0.51
N TYR A 10 11.89 4.97 -0.24
CA TYR A 10 13.07 4.31 0.31
C TYR A 10 13.98 5.35 0.93
N SER A 11 14.54 5.04 2.09
CA SER A 11 15.24 6.02 2.91
C SER A 11 16.44 5.40 3.59
N LYS A 12 17.49 6.18 3.73
CA LYS A 12 18.66 5.77 4.51
C LYS A 12 18.40 5.86 6.00
N ASP A 13 17.39 6.65 6.39
CA ASP A 13 17.01 6.78 7.80
C ASP A 13 15.49 6.71 7.89
N PRO A 14 14.93 5.49 7.75
CA PRO A 14 13.48 5.35 7.70
C PRO A 14 12.78 5.78 8.99
N GLU A 15 13.43 5.61 10.14
CA GLU A 15 12.81 6.03 11.40
C GLU A 15 12.64 7.53 11.47
N ALA A 16 13.64 8.29 11.02
CA ALA A 16 13.53 9.74 11.02
C ALA A 16 12.45 10.21 10.05
N ASP A 17 12.39 9.60 8.87
CA ASP A 17 11.38 9.96 7.88
C ASP A 17 9.98 9.60 8.36
N ARG A 18 9.82 8.44 8.99
CA ARG A 18 8.53 8.07 9.55
C ARG A 18 8.09 9.04 10.64
N ALA A 19 9.03 9.46 11.50
CA ALA A 19 8.72 10.43 12.54
C ALA A 19 8.28 11.75 11.94
N PHE A 20 8.91 12.17 10.85
CA PHE A 20 8.52 13.38 10.15
C PHE A 20 7.08 13.31 9.65
N PHE A 21 6.71 12.19 9.01
CA PHE A 21 5.36 12.00 8.51
C PHE A 21 4.34 11.98 9.64
N ARG A 22 4.71 11.34 10.76
CA ARG A 22 3.82 11.22 11.91
C ARG A 22 3.70 12.54 12.68
N ASP A 23 4.82 13.19 12.98
CA ASP A 23 4.85 14.27 13.95
C ASP A 23 4.80 15.66 13.30
N VAL A 24 5.37 15.81 12.11
CA VAL A 24 5.39 17.10 11.42
C VAL A 24 4.20 17.20 10.47
N LEU A 25 4.02 16.22 9.59
CA LEU A 25 2.92 16.23 8.64
C LEU A 25 1.61 15.74 9.26
N ARG A 26 1.69 15.05 10.40
CA ARG A 26 0.54 14.60 11.17
C ARG A 26 -0.41 13.72 10.37
N LEU A 27 0.15 12.87 9.54
CA LEU A 27 -0.65 11.93 8.77
C LEU A 27 -1.13 10.80 9.66
N LYS A 28 -2.34 10.34 9.42
CA LYS A 28 -2.84 9.15 10.09
C LYS A 28 -1.95 7.98 9.71
N HIS A 29 -1.79 7.06 10.63
CA HIS A 29 -0.92 5.93 10.37
C HIS A 29 -1.37 4.70 11.15
N VAL A 30 -0.90 3.53 10.72
CA VAL A 30 -1.03 2.28 11.44
C VAL A 30 0.35 1.67 11.54
N ASP A 31 0.59 0.92 12.62
CA ASP A 31 1.84 0.19 12.80
C ASP A 31 1.55 -1.27 12.45
N VAL A 32 2.17 -1.77 11.39
CA VAL A 32 1.94 -3.15 10.96
C VAL A 32 2.96 -4.11 11.56
N GLY A 33 3.74 -3.63 12.54
CA GLY A 33 4.67 -4.45 13.29
C GLY A 33 6.06 -3.83 13.34
N GLY A 34 6.64 -3.79 14.55
CA GLY A 34 8.02 -3.37 14.72
C GLY A 34 8.35 -1.96 14.28
N GLY A 35 7.39 -1.06 14.32
CA GLY A 35 7.64 0.32 13.92
C GLY A 35 7.50 0.58 12.41
N TRP A 36 7.02 -0.40 11.66
CA TRP A 36 6.76 -0.21 10.23
C TRP A 36 5.42 0.48 10.06
N LEU A 37 5.48 1.80 9.97
CA LEU A 37 4.29 2.63 9.86
C LEU A 37 3.86 2.77 8.41
N ILE A 38 2.55 2.69 8.20
CA ILE A 38 1.94 3.00 6.90
C ILE A 38 1.07 4.24 7.11
N PHE A 39 1.30 5.27 6.31
CA PHE A 39 0.63 6.55 6.46
C PHE A 39 -0.50 6.69 5.47
N GLY A 40 -1.61 7.24 5.92
CA GLY A 40 -2.75 7.50 5.06
C GLY A 40 -2.55 8.78 4.29
N LEU A 41 -2.75 8.69 3.00
CA LEU A 41 -2.82 9.85 2.11
C LEU A 41 -4.24 9.87 1.54
N PRO A 42 -4.81 11.01 1.26
CA PRO A 42 -6.17 11.00 0.69
C PRO A 42 -6.14 10.88 -0.84
N PRO A 43 -6.61 9.80 -1.44
CA PRO A 43 -7.12 8.55 -0.86
C PRO A 43 -6.13 7.38 -0.97
N ALA A 44 -4.87 7.61 -0.70
CA ALA A 44 -3.80 6.64 -0.84
C ALA A 44 -3.05 6.47 0.47
N GLU A 45 -1.98 5.68 0.45
CA GLU A 45 -1.13 5.48 1.60
C GLU A 45 0.33 5.49 1.17
N VAL A 46 1.24 5.76 2.09
CA VAL A 46 2.67 5.73 1.84
C VAL A 46 3.36 5.05 3.00
N ALA A 47 4.38 4.25 2.68
CA ALA A 47 5.25 3.63 3.68
C ALA A 47 6.68 4.05 3.39
N VAL A 48 7.51 4.06 4.44
CA VAL A 48 8.93 4.39 4.31
C VAL A 48 9.72 3.16 4.69
N HIS A 49 10.48 2.63 3.74
CA HIS A 49 11.26 1.41 3.93
C HIS A 49 12.76 1.74 3.97
N PRO A 50 13.54 0.95 4.71
CA PRO A 50 14.99 1.15 4.74
C PRO A 50 15.62 0.90 3.38
N SER A 51 16.66 1.67 3.06
CA SER A 51 17.37 1.52 1.81
C SER A 51 18.73 2.20 1.96
N GLU A 52 19.69 1.78 1.15
CA GLU A 52 20.97 2.44 1.08
C GLU A 52 20.95 3.64 0.13
N HIS A 53 19.84 3.85 -0.56
CA HIS A 53 19.69 4.96 -1.52
C HIS A 53 18.43 5.75 -1.19
N ASN A 54 18.52 7.06 -1.30
CA ASN A 54 17.36 7.94 -1.25
C ASN A 54 16.79 8.13 -2.65
N ASP A 55 15.65 8.78 -2.71
CA ASP A 55 15.03 9.22 -3.97
C ASP A 55 14.57 8.07 -4.88
N VAL A 56 14.39 6.88 -4.32
CA VAL A 56 13.78 5.75 -5.02
C VAL A 56 12.37 5.59 -4.46
N HIS A 57 11.39 5.54 -5.34
CA HIS A 57 9.99 5.39 -4.93
C HIS A 57 9.34 4.27 -5.72
N GLU A 58 8.39 3.59 -5.10
CA GLU A 58 7.61 2.55 -5.76
C GLU A 58 6.14 2.87 -5.67
N LEU A 59 5.40 2.52 -6.69
CA LEU A 59 3.96 2.64 -6.73
C LEU A 59 3.33 1.26 -6.85
N TYR A 60 2.35 0.98 -6.00
CA TYR A 60 1.51 -0.19 -6.13
C TYR A 60 0.06 0.27 -6.16
N LEU A 61 -0.77 -0.44 -6.91
CA LEU A 61 -2.21 -0.28 -6.74
C LEU A 61 -2.69 -1.36 -5.78
N ILE A 62 -3.81 -1.09 -5.12
CA ILE A 62 -4.37 -2.03 -4.16
C ILE A 62 -5.72 -2.50 -4.69
N CYS A 63 -5.96 -3.81 -4.59
CA CYS A 63 -7.23 -4.40 -5.00
C CYS A 63 -7.81 -5.22 -3.85
N GLY A 64 -9.10 -5.54 -3.95
CA GLY A 64 -9.76 -6.35 -2.94
C GLY A 64 -9.60 -7.84 -3.14
N ASP A 65 -9.37 -8.29 -4.38
CA ASP A 65 -9.25 -9.72 -4.71
C ASP A 65 -8.34 -9.85 -5.92
N VAL A 66 -7.08 -10.21 -5.66
CA VAL A 66 -6.08 -10.25 -6.72
C VAL A 66 -6.35 -11.35 -7.73
N LYS A 67 -6.91 -12.47 -7.29
CA LYS A 67 -7.18 -13.57 -8.22
C LYS A 67 -8.30 -13.21 -9.18
N ALA A 68 -9.34 -12.53 -8.68
CA ALA A 68 -10.43 -12.07 -9.53
C ALA A 68 -9.93 -11.01 -10.51
N LEU A 69 -9.04 -10.12 -10.05
CA LEU A 69 -8.45 -9.11 -10.91
C LEU A 69 -7.65 -9.75 -12.04
N ILE A 70 -6.82 -10.75 -11.73
CA ILE A 70 -6.03 -11.45 -12.73
C ILE A 70 -6.93 -12.12 -13.76
N ALA A 71 -8.01 -12.77 -13.29
CA ALA A 71 -8.95 -13.42 -14.19
C ALA A 71 -9.60 -12.42 -15.16
N ASP A 72 -9.97 -11.24 -14.64
CA ASP A 72 -10.56 -10.20 -15.47
C ASP A 72 -9.56 -9.66 -16.50
N LEU A 73 -8.34 -9.40 -16.06
CA LEU A 73 -7.29 -8.89 -16.96
C LEU A 73 -6.93 -9.92 -18.02
N LYS A 74 -6.93 -11.21 -17.66
CA LYS A 74 -6.65 -12.26 -18.62
C LYS A 74 -7.70 -12.28 -19.74
N LYS A 75 -8.97 -12.05 -19.40
CA LYS A 75 -10.02 -11.96 -20.43
C LYS A 75 -9.75 -10.81 -21.40
N ARG A 76 -9.08 -9.77 -20.93
CA ARG A 76 -8.72 -8.62 -21.75
C ARG A 76 -7.36 -8.78 -22.41
N LYS A 77 -6.76 -9.98 -22.31
CA LYS A 77 -5.47 -10.31 -22.89
C LYS A 77 -4.33 -9.48 -22.33
N ILE A 78 -4.42 -9.12 -21.06
CA ILE A 78 -3.39 -8.40 -20.35
C ILE A 78 -2.61 -9.40 -19.50
N ALA A 79 -1.30 -9.45 -19.67
CA ALA A 79 -0.45 -10.41 -18.97
C ALA A 79 -0.21 -9.98 -17.53
N CYS A 80 -0.34 -10.96 -16.62
CA CYS A 80 -0.02 -10.78 -15.21
C CYS A 80 0.94 -11.87 -14.79
N SER A 81 1.85 -11.55 -13.86
CA SER A 81 2.72 -12.57 -13.29
C SER A 81 1.91 -13.51 -12.40
N ALA A 82 2.49 -14.67 -12.08
CA ALA A 82 1.91 -15.56 -11.08
C ALA A 82 1.84 -14.82 -9.74
N VAL A 83 0.84 -15.18 -8.93
CA VAL A 83 0.67 -14.53 -7.63
C VAL A 83 1.83 -14.88 -6.72
N ARG A 84 2.44 -13.85 -6.14
CA ARG A 84 3.46 -14.01 -5.10
C ARG A 84 2.79 -13.87 -3.74
N ASN A 85 3.06 -14.81 -2.87
CA ASN A 85 2.47 -14.84 -1.53
C ASN A 85 3.47 -14.22 -0.56
N GLU A 86 3.28 -12.96 -0.25
CA GLU A 86 4.14 -12.24 0.68
C GLU A 86 3.43 -12.10 2.02
N SER A 87 4.20 -11.86 3.08
CA SER A 87 3.58 -11.69 4.41
C SER A 87 2.60 -10.52 4.43
N TRP A 88 2.84 -9.51 3.63
CA TRP A 88 2.04 -8.28 3.60
C TRP A 88 0.90 -8.33 2.57
N GLY A 89 0.85 -9.32 1.72
CA GLY A 89 -0.24 -9.43 0.76
C GLY A 89 0.04 -10.39 -0.38
N LEU A 90 -0.94 -10.48 -1.27
CA LEU A 90 -0.84 -11.28 -2.50
C LEU A 90 -0.57 -10.32 -3.65
N LEU A 91 0.55 -10.48 -4.32
CA LEU A 91 1.06 -9.53 -5.30
C LEU A 91 1.08 -10.12 -6.70
N THR A 92 0.69 -9.34 -7.69
CA THR A 92 0.93 -9.64 -9.10
C THR A 92 1.58 -8.43 -9.76
N GLN A 93 2.31 -8.68 -10.85
CA GLN A 93 2.88 -7.63 -11.70
C GLN A 93 2.12 -7.65 -13.01
N VAL A 94 1.54 -6.52 -13.37
CA VAL A 94 0.78 -6.36 -14.60
C VAL A 94 1.69 -5.74 -15.66
N THR A 95 1.70 -6.30 -16.86
CA THR A 95 2.48 -5.73 -17.96
C THR A 95 1.67 -4.63 -18.63
N LEU A 96 2.21 -3.42 -18.61
CA LEU A 96 1.55 -2.28 -19.26
C LEU A 96 1.79 -2.30 -20.77
N PRO A 97 0.94 -1.65 -21.56
CA PRO A 97 1.11 -1.64 -23.01
C PRO A 97 2.48 -1.15 -23.50
N GLY A 98 3.12 -0.26 -22.74
CA GLY A 98 4.45 0.22 -23.09
C GLY A 98 5.57 -0.70 -22.66
N GLY A 99 5.26 -1.85 -22.05
CA GLY A 99 6.24 -2.85 -21.63
C GLY A 99 6.68 -2.74 -20.18
N GLY A 100 6.32 -1.68 -19.49
CA GLY A 100 6.67 -1.55 -18.07
C GLY A 100 5.79 -2.41 -17.20
N MET A 101 6.18 -2.55 -15.92
CA MET A 101 5.46 -3.38 -14.97
C MET A 101 4.81 -2.52 -13.91
N LEU A 102 3.62 -2.92 -13.49
CA LEU A 102 2.88 -2.24 -12.42
C LEU A 102 2.48 -3.28 -11.39
N GLY A 103 2.88 -3.08 -10.14
CA GLY A 103 2.51 -3.97 -9.06
C GLY A 103 1.10 -3.68 -8.57
N ILE A 104 0.32 -4.74 -8.39
CA ILE A 104 -1.02 -4.63 -7.79
C ILE A 104 -1.12 -5.73 -6.76
N TYR A 105 -1.61 -5.41 -5.56
CA TYR A 105 -1.68 -6.42 -4.53
C TYR A 105 -2.95 -6.33 -3.71
N GLU A 106 -3.28 -7.46 -3.11
CA GLU A 106 -4.36 -7.58 -2.15
C GLU A 106 -3.73 -7.57 -0.77
N PRO A 107 -3.95 -6.54 0.05
CA PRO A 107 -3.23 -6.41 1.31
C PRO A 107 -3.68 -7.43 2.35
N ARG A 108 -2.72 -7.88 3.15
CA ARG A 108 -2.98 -8.62 4.38
C ARG A 108 -2.78 -7.73 5.60
N HIS A 109 -2.21 -6.55 5.40
CA HIS A 109 -2.00 -5.59 6.47
C HIS A 109 -3.23 -4.68 6.61
N VAL A 110 -3.34 -4.03 7.77
CA VAL A 110 -4.37 -3.00 7.97
C VAL A 110 -3.99 -1.77 7.16
N ARG A 111 -4.99 -0.97 6.81
CA ARG A 111 -4.78 0.24 6.03
C ARG A 111 -5.22 1.45 6.85
N PRO A 112 -4.46 2.56 6.79
CA PRO A 112 -4.82 3.75 7.57
C PRO A 112 -6.13 4.38 7.04
N GLY A 113 -7.11 4.50 7.92
CA GLY A 113 -8.36 5.19 7.58
C GLY A 113 -9.32 4.45 6.66
N VAL A 114 -8.97 3.23 6.20
CA VAL A 114 -9.85 2.46 5.34
C VAL A 114 -9.81 0.99 5.73
N THR A 115 -10.85 0.26 5.33
CA THR A 115 -10.86 -1.19 5.49
C THR A 115 -10.02 -1.82 4.39
N ARG A 116 -9.78 -3.14 4.48
CA ARG A 116 -9.03 -3.82 3.44
C ARG A 116 -9.67 -3.72 2.07
N THR A 117 -11.00 -3.59 2.01
CA THR A 117 -11.70 -3.49 0.75
C THR A 117 -11.83 -2.06 0.25
N GLY A 118 -11.21 -1.09 0.94
CA GLY A 118 -11.18 0.29 0.48
C GLY A 118 -12.27 1.18 1.05
N LYS A 119 -13.12 0.66 1.93
CA LYS A 119 -14.17 1.49 2.51
C LYS A 119 -13.63 2.28 3.69
N PRO A 120 -14.13 3.50 3.92
CA PRO A 120 -13.68 4.29 5.07
C PRO A 120 -13.97 3.59 6.38
N VAL A 121 -13.09 3.78 7.34
CA VAL A 121 -13.31 3.29 8.69
C VAL A 121 -14.42 4.14 9.32
N ARG A 122 -15.29 3.50 10.10
CA ARG A 122 -16.41 4.19 10.72
C ARG A 122 -15.93 5.29 11.65
N ALA A 123 -16.75 6.34 11.76
CA ALA A 123 -16.41 7.48 12.61
C ALA A 123 -16.19 7.09 14.07
N ALA A 124 -16.89 6.06 14.55
CA ALA A 124 -16.72 5.63 15.93
C ALA A 124 -15.28 5.23 16.27
N ALA A 125 -14.52 4.82 15.27
CA ALA A 125 -13.14 4.46 15.52
C ALA A 125 -12.29 5.63 15.98
N LYS A 126 -12.77 6.86 15.77
CA LYS A 126 -12.01 8.01 16.17
C LYS A 126 -11.89 8.17 17.66
N ARG A 127 -12.84 7.66 18.42
CA ARG A 127 -12.78 7.85 19.85
C ARG A 127 -11.61 7.17 20.48
N SER A 128 -11.14 6.09 19.91
CA SER A 128 -10.05 5.36 20.52
C SER A 128 -8.73 6.10 20.42
N ILE A 129 -8.69 7.16 19.62
CA ILE A 129 -7.44 7.88 19.56
C ILE A 129 -7.34 8.89 20.61
N ARG A 130 -8.36 9.15 21.39
CA ARG A 130 -8.19 10.07 22.40
C ARG A 130 -7.42 9.45 23.39
N ARG A 131 -6.90 9.13 23.76
CA ARG A 131 -6.13 8.71 24.71
C ARG A 131 -5.26 8.62 24.81
#